data_840cd04d5c93414b5418c0d44db18236
#
_entry.id   840cd04d5c93414b5418c0d44db18236
#
_cell.length_a   1.000
_cell.length_b   1.000
_cell.length_c   1.000
_cell.angle_alpha   90.00
_cell.angle_beta   90.00
_cell.angle_gamma   90.00
#
_symmetry.space_group_name_H-M   'P 1'
#
loop_
_entity.id
_entity.type
_entity.pdbx_description
1 polymer ?
#
loop_
_entity_poly.entity_id
_entity_poly.type
_entity_poly.pdbx_seq_one_letter_code
_entity_poly.pdbx_strand_id
1 'polypeptide(L)'
;MPTLLYFFANTTYFWTMGNFLEAMDGVEATHAKCPKLLSKETVRRVFSPPLVGFLAAIAFILADVLVPGAILSAAQYLGGITTPLALIFNGIMIYTIGIRNVRFDKDLTLVFLGRFVICPLVCLGLTQVFGLSPLYMSVYVIQASLPCITQIAVLAKFHHADTKFATTAVAGTMLASVVTLPAWMMILTALV
;
A
#
# COMPACT_ATOMS: atom_id res chain seq x y z
N MET A 1 -6.39 1.85 -16.29
CA MET A 1 -7.20 2.81 -15.51
C MET A 1 -7.56 2.31 -14.09
N PRO A 2 -8.12 1.10 -13.83
CA PRO A 2 -8.57 0.70 -12.49
C PRO A 2 -7.46 0.68 -11.44
N THR A 3 -6.28 0.21 -11.77
CA THR A 3 -5.11 0.18 -10.87
C THR A 3 -4.72 1.57 -10.37
N LEU A 4 -4.79 2.59 -11.24
CA LEU A 4 -4.45 3.97 -10.90
C LEU A 4 -5.47 4.59 -9.93
N LEU A 5 -6.76 4.32 -10.14
CA LEU A 5 -7.83 4.77 -9.25
C LEU A 5 -7.67 4.16 -7.85
N TYR A 6 -7.40 2.86 -7.79
CA TYR A 6 -7.12 2.18 -6.52
C TYR A 6 -5.88 2.76 -5.83
N PHE A 7 -4.78 2.96 -6.57
CA PHE A 7 -3.56 3.54 -6.05
C PHE A 7 -3.81 4.94 -5.46
N PHE A 8 -4.56 5.78 -6.17
CA PHE A 8 -4.89 7.13 -5.72
C PHE A 8 -5.72 7.10 -4.44
N ALA A 9 -6.80 6.30 -4.41
CA ALA A 9 -7.67 6.16 -3.24
C ALA A 9 -6.90 5.59 -2.03
N ASN A 10 -6.12 4.53 -2.25
CA ASN A 10 -5.31 3.90 -1.20
C ASN A 10 -4.22 4.85 -0.65
N THR A 11 -3.54 5.58 -1.53
CA THR A 11 -2.50 6.55 -1.12
C THR A 11 -3.11 7.69 -0.33
N THR A 12 -4.24 8.24 -0.79
CA THR A 12 -4.94 9.32 -0.07
C THR A 12 -5.42 8.84 1.30
N TYR A 13 -6.04 7.66 1.37
CA TYR A 13 -6.49 7.07 2.63
C TYR A 13 -5.31 6.82 3.59
N PHE A 14 -4.22 6.24 3.09
CA PHE A 14 -3.03 5.96 3.89
C PHE A 14 -2.41 7.23 4.49
N TRP A 15 -2.23 8.27 3.69
CA TRP A 15 -1.62 9.51 4.16
C TRP A 15 -2.53 10.38 5.03
N THR A 16 -3.84 10.23 4.92
CA THR A 16 -4.80 10.93 5.78
C THR A 16 -5.12 10.11 7.03
N MET A 17 -5.86 9.03 6.88
CA MET A 17 -6.37 8.22 7.98
C MET A 17 -5.30 7.34 8.60
N GLY A 18 -4.50 6.66 7.76
CA GLY A 18 -3.42 5.78 8.23
C GLY A 18 -2.37 6.56 9.04
N ASN A 19 -1.89 7.69 8.52
CA ASN A 19 -0.94 8.54 9.23
C ASN A 19 -1.52 9.12 10.55
N PHE A 20 -2.82 9.41 10.58
CA PHE A 20 -3.49 9.88 11.79
C PHE A 20 -3.60 8.79 12.86
N LEU A 21 -3.97 7.58 12.48
CA LEU A 21 -4.07 6.44 13.41
C LEU A 21 -2.71 6.07 14.00
N GLU A 22 -1.67 6.02 13.18
CA GLU A 22 -0.29 5.79 13.66
C GLU A 22 0.20 6.89 14.60
N ALA A 23 -0.18 8.13 14.31
CA ALA A 23 0.17 9.25 15.18
C ALA A 23 -0.61 9.21 16.51
N MET A 24 -1.85 8.71 16.52
CA MET A 24 -2.61 8.48 17.75
C MET A 24 -1.99 7.40 18.62
N ASP A 25 -1.56 6.27 18.01
CA ASP A 25 -0.86 5.21 18.70
C ASP A 25 0.45 5.71 19.37
N GLY A 26 1.21 6.54 18.65
CA GLY A 26 2.40 7.18 19.19
C GLY A 26 2.12 8.17 20.33
N VAL A 27 0.97 8.85 20.32
CA VAL A 27 0.53 9.73 21.43
C VAL A 27 0.20 8.93 22.68
N GLU A 28 -0.46 7.79 22.53
CA GLU A 28 -0.77 6.90 23.64
C GLU A 28 0.51 6.37 24.29
N ALA A 29 1.53 6.05 23.47
CA ALA A 29 2.83 5.61 23.93
C ALA A 29 3.68 6.71 24.60
N THR A 30 3.57 7.98 24.16
CA THR A 30 4.46 9.08 24.58
C THR A 30 3.78 10.19 25.39
N HIS A 31 2.47 10.12 25.63
CA HIS A 31 1.65 11.16 26.26
C HIS A 31 1.77 12.54 25.58
N ALA A 32 2.02 12.57 24.28
CA ALA A 32 2.15 13.79 23.49
C ALA A 32 0.76 14.37 23.09
N LYS A 33 0.73 15.57 22.51
CA LYS A 33 -0.53 16.19 22.06
C LYS A 33 -1.10 15.48 20.84
N CYS A 34 -2.44 15.24 20.84
CA CYS A 34 -3.15 14.65 19.72
C CYS A 34 -2.85 15.34 18.37
N PRO A 35 -2.52 14.58 17.34
CA PRO A 35 -2.30 15.13 16.00
C PRO A 35 -3.61 15.67 15.41
N LYS A 36 -3.53 16.73 14.62
CA LYS A 36 -4.69 17.26 13.89
C LYS A 36 -4.77 16.60 12.52
N LEU A 37 -5.94 16.04 12.16
CA LEU A 37 -6.21 15.42 10.86
C LEU A 37 -5.87 16.34 9.66
N LEU A 38 -6.13 17.64 9.79
CA LEU A 38 -5.83 18.67 8.79
C LEU A 38 -4.62 19.51 9.23
N SER A 39 -3.47 18.88 9.40
CA SER A 39 -2.22 19.60 9.59
C SER A 39 -1.59 19.96 8.22
N LYS A 40 -0.92 21.11 8.16
CA LYS A 40 -0.13 21.54 6.99
C LYS A 40 0.94 20.49 6.62
N GLU A 41 1.40 19.72 7.59
CA GLU A 41 2.31 18.60 7.40
C GLU A 41 1.64 17.40 6.73
N THR A 42 0.39 17.08 7.07
CA THR A 42 -0.39 16.01 6.44
C THR A 42 -0.62 16.33 4.96
N VAL A 43 -1.02 17.56 4.64
CA VAL A 43 -1.19 18.03 3.26
C VAL A 43 0.12 17.94 2.49
N ARG A 44 1.24 18.38 3.06
CA ARG A 44 2.56 18.30 2.42
C ARG A 44 3.03 16.85 2.18
N ARG A 45 2.60 15.90 3.01
CA ARG A 45 2.94 14.48 2.86
C ARG A 45 2.04 13.77 1.86
N VAL A 46 0.75 14.14 1.79
CA VAL A 46 -0.16 13.70 0.73
C VAL A 46 0.38 14.14 -0.64
N PHE A 47 0.88 15.38 -0.76
CA PHE A 47 1.59 15.86 -1.95
C PHE A 47 3.06 15.36 -1.98
N SER A 48 3.22 14.04 -1.82
CA SER A 48 4.53 13.39 -1.97
C SER A 48 5.05 13.51 -3.42
N PRO A 49 6.39 13.50 -3.66
CA PRO A 49 6.96 13.59 -4.99
C PRO A 49 6.36 12.60 -6.00
N PRO A 50 6.07 11.33 -5.64
CA PRO A 50 5.39 10.41 -6.55
C PRO A 50 4.00 10.87 -6.97
N LEU A 51 3.22 11.43 -6.04
CA LEU A 51 1.88 11.93 -6.34
C LEU A 51 1.94 13.17 -7.25
N VAL A 52 2.88 14.08 -7.00
CA VAL A 52 3.09 15.26 -7.84
C VAL A 52 3.48 14.84 -9.26
N GLY A 53 4.39 13.87 -9.40
CA GLY A 53 4.76 13.31 -10.71
C GLY A 53 3.58 12.66 -11.44
N PHE A 54 2.73 11.94 -10.71
CA PHE A 54 1.52 11.35 -11.26
C PHE A 54 0.50 12.40 -11.72
N LEU A 55 0.25 13.43 -10.91
CA LEU A 55 -0.65 14.53 -11.27
C LEU A 55 -0.12 15.33 -12.47
N ALA A 56 1.18 15.56 -12.53
CA ALA A 56 1.83 16.20 -13.68
C ALA A 56 1.64 15.36 -14.96
N ALA A 57 1.83 14.04 -14.88
CA ALA A 57 1.60 13.15 -16.02
C ALA A 57 0.15 13.21 -16.51
N ILE A 58 -0.83 13.20 -15.58
CA ILE A 58 -2.24 13.37 -15.95
C ILE A 58 -2.47 14.73 -16.62
N ALA A 59 -1.91 15.80 -16.09
CA ALA A 59 -2.05 17.14 -16.66
C ALA A 59 -1.50 17.21 -18.09
N PHE A 60 -0.34 16.60 -18.37
CA PHE A 60 0.21 16.51 -19.75
C PHE A 60 -0.69 15.71 -20.69
N ILE A 61 -1.28 14.60 -20.21
CA ILE A 61 -2.23 13.80 -21.03
C ILE A 61 -3.50 14.60 -21.33
N LEU A 62 -4.07 15.30 -20.34
CA LEU A 62 -5.30 16.09 -20.51
C LEU A 62 -5.07 17.33 -21.37
N ALA A 63 -3.87 17.90 -21.34
CA ALA A 63 -3.49 19.04 -22.15
C ALA A 63 -3.03 18.66 -23.58
N ASP A 64 -3.02 17.37 -23.90
CA ASP A 64 -2.56 16.82 -25.19
C ASP A 64 -1.15 17.29 -25.58
N VAL A 65 -0.30 17.52 -24.57
CA VAL A 65 1.08 17.98 -24.76
C VAL A 65 1.98 16.79 -25.06
N LEU A 66 2.58 16.80 -26.25
CA LEU A 66 3.57 15.80 -26.64
C LEU A 66 4.86 15.97 -25.83
N VAL A 67 5.10 14.99 -24.93
CA VAL A 67 6.34 14.95 -24.14
C VAL A 67 7.52 14.56 -25.06
N PRO A 68 8.63 15.32 -25.07
CA PRO A 68 9.82 14.97 -25.86
C PRO A 68 10.28 13.54 -25.58
N GLY A 69 10.61 12.80 -26.65
CA GLY A 69 10.97 11.37 -26.55
C GLY A 69 12.14 11.08 -25.59
N ALA A 70 13.08 11.99 -25.47
CA ALA A 70 14.18 11.87 -24.52
C ALA A 70 13.71 11.85 -23.05
N ILE A 71 12.73 12.70 -22.69
CA ILE A 71 12.16 12.73 -21.34
C ILE A 71 11.35 11.46 -21.07
N LEU A 72 10.56 11.01 -22.06
CA LEU A 72 9.78 9.79 -21.96
C LEU A 72 10.69 8.57 -21.77
N SER A 73 11.76 8.45 -22.55
CA SER A 73 12.74 7.37 -22.42
C SER A 73 13.43 7.38 -21.06
N ALA A 74 13.87 8.55 -20.59
CA ALA A 74 14.47 8.68 -19.25
C ALA A 74 13.48 8.25 -18.14
N ALA A 75 12.23 8.66 -18.23
CA ALA A 75 11.19 8.26 -17.28
C ALA A 75 10.92 6.75 -17.31
N GLN A 76 10.94 6.12 -18.49
CA GLN A 76 10.81 4.66 -18.64
C GLN A 76 11.98 3.90 -18.01
N TYR A 77 13.21 4.33 -18.23
CA TYR A 77 14.40 3.74 -17.60
C TYR A 77 14.35 3.85 -16.07
N LEU A 78 14.04 5.02 -15.54
CA LEU A 78 13.91 5.25 -14.09
C LEU A 78 12.75 4.41 -13.51
N GLY A 79 11.62 4.33 -14.21
CA GLY A 79 10.49 3.50 -13.82
C GLY A 79 10.84 2.01 -13.82
N GLY A 80 11.63 1.55 -14.81
CA GLY A 80 12.08 0.16 -14.91
C GLY A 80 12.97 -0.30 -13.74
N ILE A 81 13.73 0.62 -13.12
CA ILE A 81 14.57 0.33 -11.95
C ILE A 81 13.72 0.11 -10.69
N THR A 82 12.50 0.62 -10.65
CA THR A 82 11.65 0.56 -9.45
C THR A 82 11.37 -0.88 -9.01
N THR A 83 11.06 -1.78 -9.94
CA THR A 83 10.74 -3.18 -9.62
C THR A 83 11.93 -3.94 -9.01
N PRO A 84 13.15 -3.98 -9.64
CA PRO A 84 14.27 -4.67 -9.03
C PRO A 84 14.70 -4.01 -7.71
N LEU A 85 14.64 -2.69 -7.59
CA LEU A 85 14.98 -2.00 -6.34
C LEU A 85 13.99 -2.34 -5.22
N ALA A 86 12.69 -2.43 -5.53
CA ALA A 86 11.66 -2.86 -4.58
C ALA A 86 11.89 -4.31 -4.11
N LEU A 87 12.26 -5.21 -5.01
CA LEU A 87 12.57 -6.61 -4.66
C LEU A 87 13.80 -6.71 -3.74
N ILE A 88 14.86 -5.95 -4.04
CA ILE A 88 16.06 -5.88 -3.18
C ILE A 88 15.69 -5.32 -1.80
N PHE A 89 14.93 -4.23 -1.76
CA PHE A 89 14.48 -3.62 -0.51
C PHE A 89 13.65 -4.60 0.34
N ASN A 90 12.71 -5.31 -0.28
CA ASN A 90 11.91 -6.33 0.38
C ASN A 90 12.77 -7.48 0.92
N GLY A 91 13.79 -7.92 0.15
CA GLY A 91 14.75 -8.91 0.60
C GLY A 91 15.54 -8.45 1.83
N ILE A 92 16.03 -7.21 1.83
CA ILE A 92 16.74 -6.62 2.97
C ILE A 92 15.82 -6.53 4.19
N MET A 93 14.56 -6.11 4.02
CA MET A 93 13.60 -6.03 5.12
C MET A 93 13.34 -7.40 5.75
N ILE A 94 13.10 -8.43 4.94
CA ILE A 94 12.90 -9.81 5.41
C ILE A 94 14.14 -10.32 6.15
N TYR A 95 15.34 -10.06 5.64
CA TYR A 95 16.59 -10.43 6.28
C TYR A 95 16.80 -9.73 7.62
N THR A 96 16.57 -8.42 7.67
CA THR A 96 16.80 -7.59 8.87
C THR A 96 15.85 -7.96 10.03
N ILE A 97 14.60 -8.27 9.71
CA ILE A 97 13.59 -8.66 10.73
C ILE A 97 13.85 -10.08 11.19
N GLY A 98 14.37 -10.94 10.31
CA GLY A 98 14.59 -12.36 10.56
C GLY A 98 13.28 -13.15 10.60
N ILE A 99 13.15 -14.12 9.72
CA ILE A 99 11.95 -14.96 9.59
C ILE A 99 11.58 -15.66 10.92
N ARG A 100 12.57 -15.95 11.78
CA ARG A 100 12.38 -16.60 13.09
C ARG A 100 11.79 -15.67 14.15
N ASN A 101 11.83 -14.36 13.97
CA ASN A 101 11.36 -13.38 14.94
C ASN A 101 9.88 -12.99 14.73
N VAL A 102 9.26 -13.47 13.67
CA VAL A 102 7.82 -13.28 13.43
C VAL A 102 7.05 -14.14 14.45
N ARG A 103 6.70 -13.56 15.58
CA ARG A 103 5.82 -14.21 16.56
C ARG A 103 4.38 -13.96 16.12
N PHE A 104 3.64 -15.05 15.97
CA PHE A 104 2.20 -14.99 15.67
C PHE A 104 1.43 -14.71 16.97
N ASP A 105 1.27 -13.44 17.29
CA ASP A 105 0.36 -12.97 18.31
C ASP A 105 -1.06 -12.82 17.73
N LYS A 106 -2.08 -12.71 18.63
CA LYS A 106 -3.48 -12.54 18.24
C LYS A 106 -3.69 -11.34 17.33
N ASP A 107 -2.99 -10.24 17.60
CA ASP A 107 -3.07 -8.99 16.84
C ASP A 107 -2.50 -9.16 15.43
N LEU A 108 -1.38 -9.86 15.29
CA LEU A 108 -0.80 -10.19 14.00
C LEU A 108 -1.73 -11.11 13.19
N THR A 109 -2.35 -12.11 13.83
CA THR A 109 -3.32 -13.00 13.19
C THR A 109 -4.53 -12.20 12.69
N LEU A 110 -5.00 -11.23 13.45
CA LEU A 110 -6.10 -10.34 13.04
C LEU A 110 -5.72 -9.51 11.79
N VAL A 111 -4.49 -8.99 11.74
CA VAL A 111 -3.96 -8.28 10.57
C VAL A 111 -3.95 -9.20 9.34
N PHE A 112 -3.51 -10.45 9.48
CA PHE A 112 -3.49 -11.44 8.39
C PHE A 112 -4.90 -11.76 7.89
N LEU A 113 -5.83 -12.06 8.79
CA LEU A 113 -7.22 -12.33 8.44
C LEU A 113 -7.87 -11.11 7.78
N GLY A 114 -7.67 -9.93 8.35
CA GLY A 114 -8.17 -8.68 7.77
C GLY A 114 -7.67 -8.47 6.35
N ARG A 115 -6.37 -8.60 6.15
CA ARG A 115 -5.72 -8.25 4.89
C ARG A 115 -5.93 -9.28 3.78
N PHE A 116 -5.83 -10.57 4.11
CA PHE A 116 -5.86 -11.64 3.09
C PHE A 116 -7.22 -12.29 2.90
N VAL A 117 -8.14 -12.11 3.85
CA VAL A 117 -9.48 -12.72 3.77
C VAL A 117 -10.57 -11.64 3.73
N ILE A 118 -10.65 -10.77 4.74
CA ILE A 118 -11.76 -9.83 4.86
C ILE A 118 -11.70 -8.77 3.75
N CYS A 119 -10.56 -8.12 3.54
CA CYS A 119 -10.45 -7.06 2.52
C CYS A 119 -10.74 -7.56 1.10
N PRO A 120 -10.16 -8.69 0.61
CA PRO A 120 -10.49 -9.20 -0.71
C PRO A 120 -11.94 -9.65 -0.84
N LEU A 121 -12.54 -10.28 0.20
CA LEU A 121 -13.94 -10.69 0.18
C LEU A 121 -14.89 -9.50 0.13
N VAL A 122 -14.64 -8.47 0.93
CA VAL A 122 -15.43 -7.22 0.90
C VAL A 122 -15.30 -6.56 -0.48
N CYS A 123 -14.09 -6.52 -1.02
CA CYS A 123 -13.84 -5.96 -2.35
C CYS A 123 -14.58 -6.75 -3.44
N LEU A 124 -14.55 -8.09 -3.36
CA LEU A 124 -15.28 -8.97 -4.27
C LEU A 124 -16.79 -8.75 -4.17
N GLY A 125 -17.35 -8.66 -2.97
CA GLY A 125 -18.76 -8.36 -2.76
C GLY A 125 -19.15 -7.00 -3.32
N LEU A 126 -18.37 -5.97 -3.08
CA LEU A 126 -18.60 -4.61 -3.61
C LEU A 126 -18.57 -4.61 -5.13
N THR A 127 -17.57 -5.24 -5.75
CA THR A 127 -17.45 -5.27 -7.22
C THR A 127 -18.63 -6.00 -7.88
N GLN A 128 -19.19 -7.02 -7.23
CA GLN A 128 -20.42 -7.70 -7.69
C GLN A 128 -21.66 -6.82 -7.53
N VAL A 129 -21.83 -6.15 -6.38
CA VAL A 129 -22.96 -5.24 -6.14
C VAL A 129 -22.99 -4.09 -7.15
N PHE A 130 -21.83 -3.54 -7.50
CA PHE A 130 -21.74 -2.48 -8.49
C PHE A 130 -21.73 -2.97 -9.95
N GLY A 131 -21.83 -4.27 -10.19
CA GLY A 131 -21.88 -4.85 -11.54
C GLY A 131 -20.64 -4.54 -12.37
N LEU A 132 -19.46 -4.50 -11.77
CA LEU A 132 -18.20 -4.20 -12.47
C LEU A 132 -17.82 -5.37 -13.39
N SER A 133 -17.18 -5.04 -14.53
CA SER A 133 -16.72 -6.09 -15.44
C SER A 133 -15.71 -7.02 -14.76
N PRO A 134 -15.63 -8.30 -15.18
CA PRO A 134 -14.74 -9.31 -14.61
C PRO A 134 -13.27 -8.86 -14.50
N LEU A 135 -12.80 -8.08 -15.47
CA LEU A 135 -11.46 -7.52 -15.46
C LEU A 135 -11.24 -6.55 -14.28
N TYR A 136 -12.19 -5.63 -14.04
CA TYR A 136 -12.10 -4.69 -12.93
C TYR A 136 -12.21 -5.41 -11.58
N MET A 137 -13.10 -6.38 -11.46
CA MET A 137 -13.24 -7.21 -10.28
C MET A 137 -11.92 -7.89 -9.92
N SER A 138 -11.29 -8.58 -10.89
CA SER A 138 -10.02 -9.27 -10.66
C SER A 138 -8.91 -8.31 -10.22
N VAL A 139 -8.79 -7.16 -10.86
CA VAL A 139 -7.77 -6.15 -10.51
C VAL A 139 -7.97 -5.63 -9.09
N TYR A 140 -9.19 -5.27 -8.71
CA TYR A 140 -9.43 -4.70 -7.38
C TYR A 140 -9.28 -5.73 -6.26
N VAL A 141 -9.74 -6.97 -6.46
CA VAL A 141 -9.59 -8.03 -5.46
C VAL A 141 -8.12 -8.39 -5.24
N ILE A 142 -7.32 -8.50 -6.32
CA ILE A 142 -5.87 -8.73 -6.20
C ILE A 142 -5.20 -7.56 -5.48
N GLN A 143 -5.55 -6.33 -5.80
CA GLN A 143 -5.00 -5.16 -5.11
C GLN A 143 -5.38 -5.12 -3.62
N ALA A 144 -6.60 -5.53 -3.27
CA ALA A 144 -7.03 -5.63 -1.88
C ALA A 144 -6.31 -6.74 -1.11
N SER A 145 -5.81 -7.77 -1.78
CA SER A 145 -5.05 -8.89 -1.18
C SER A 145 -3.52 -8.65 -1.12
N LEU A 146 -3.03 -7.47 -1.53
CA LEU A 146 -1.62 -7.13 -1.41
C LEU A 146 -1.18 -7.04 0.07
N PRO A 147 0.10 -7.33 0.40
CA PRO A 147 0.62 -7.22 1.77
C PRO A 147 0.55 -5.79 2.32
N CYS A 148 0.83 -5.64 3.60
CA CYS A 148 0.88 -4.34 4.25
C CYS A 148 1.94 -3.44 3.60
N ILE A 149 1.64 -2.15 3.54
CA ILE A 149 2.52 -1.13 2.95
C ILE A 149 3.77 -0.98 3.84
N THR A 150 4.96 -1.08 3.25
CA THR A 150 6.25 -0.91 3.98
C THR A 150 6.38 0.43 4.68
N GLN A 151 5.69 1.44 4.20
CA GLN A 151 5.68 2.79 4.77
C GLN A 151 5.10 2.83 6.20
N ILE A 152 4.24 1.88 6.57
CA ILE A 152 3.72 1.76 7.94
C ILE A 152 4.85 1.62 8.96
N ALA A 153 5.87 0.81 8.71
CA ALA A 153 7.01 0.64 9.61
C ALA A 153 7.84 1.92 9.78
N VAL A 154 7.98 2.71 8.70
CA VAL A 154 8.67 4.00 8.73
C VAL A 154 7.86 5.02 9.52
N LEU A 155 6.55 5.02 9.32
CA LEU A 155 5.62 5.95 9.95
C LEU A 155 5.50 5.66 11.46
N ALA A 156 5.41 4.39 11.85
CA ALA A 156 5.44 3.95 13.24
C ALA A 156 6.70 4.44 13.96
N LYS A 157 7.87 4.32 13.31
CA LYS A 157 9.12 4.85 13.85
C LYS A 157 9.09 6.38 13.98
N PHE A 158 8.52 7.08 13.03
CA PHE A 158 8.43 8.53 13.02
C PHE A 158 7.50 9.07 14.13
N HIS A 159 6.41 8.38 14.39
CA HIS A 159 5.43 8.75 15.42
C HIS A 159 5.72 8.13 16.80
N HIS A 160 6.83 7.40 16.95
CA HIS A 160 7.16 6.67 18.19
C HIS A 160 6.11 5.62 18.60
N ALA A 161 5.36 5.09 17.63
CA ALA A 161 4.43 3.98 17.80
C ALA A 161 5.18 2.63 17.85
N ASP A 162 4.47 1.50 18.00
CA ASP A 162 5.10 0.18 18.05
C ASP A 162 5.73 -0.24 16.71
N THR A 163 6.95 0.26 16.49
CA THR A 163 7.75 -0.04 15.30
C THR A 163 8.02 -1.53 15.15
N LYS A 164 8.13 -2.27 16.27
CA LYS A 164 8.42 -3.71 16.25
C LYS A 164 7.22 -4.49 15.71
N PHE A 165 6.02 -4.17 16.16
CA PHE A 165 4.79 -4.75 15.63
C PHE A 165 4.60 -4.40 14.15
N ALA A 166 4.72 -3.12 13.79
CA ALA A 166 4.57 -2.64 12.42
C ALA A 166 5.54 -3.33 11.44
N THR A 167 6.84 -3.45 11.81
CA THR A 167 7.83 -4.13 10.97
C THR A 167 7.56 -5.63 10.86
N THR A 168 7.12 -6.27 11.95
CA THR A 168 6.77 -7.71 11.95
C THR A 168 5.54 -7.97 11.07
N ALA A 169 4.52 -7.11 11.15
CA ALA A 169 3.31 -7.19 10.32
C ALA A 169 3.65 -7.04 8.83
N VAL A 170 4.49 -6.07 8.47
CA VAL A 170 4.94 -5.86 7.08
C VAL A 170 5.67 -7.10 6.56
N ALA A 171 6.69 -7.59 7.28
CA ALA A 171 7.47 -8.73 6.83
C ALA A 171 6.63 -10.02 6.78
N GLY A 172 5.81 -10.26 7.81
CA GLY A 172 4.95 -11.43 7.86
C GLY A 172 3.93 -11.45 6.72
N THR A 173 3.27 -10.31 6.45
CA THR A 173 2.33 -10.22 5.33
C THR A 173 3.01 -10.32 3.96
N MET A 174 4.25 -9.83 3.80
CA MET A 174 5.03 -10.03 2.57
C MET A 174 5.32 -11.52 2.32
N LEU A 175 5.75 -12.25 3.35
CA LEU A 175 5.99 -13.69 3.23
C LEU A 175 4.69 -14.45 2.89
N ALA A 176 3.59 -14.13 3.58
CA ALA A 176 2.31 -14.76 3.34
C ALA A 176 1.76 -14.46 1.94
N SER A 177 2.04 -13.28 1.39
CA SER A 177 1.56 -12.89 0.05
C SER A 177 2.08 -13.80 -1.07
N VAL A 178 3.23 -14.45 -0.88
CA VAL A 178 3.77 -15.42 -1.85
C VAL A 178 2.81 -16.59 -2.08
N VAL A 179 2.04 -16.97 -1.06
CA VAL A 179 1.05 -18.05 -1.13
C VAL A 179 -0.36 -17.51 -1.39
N THR A 180 -0.71 -16.41 -0.72
CA THR A 180 -2.08 -15.88 -0.77
C THR A 180 -2.42 -15.22 -2.11
N LEU A 181 -1.47 -14.55 -2.77
CA LEU A 181 -1.72 -13.94 -4.09
C LEU A 181 -2.02 -14.99 -5.17
N PRO A 182 -1.20 -16.05 -5.37
CA PRO A 182 -1.55 -17.13 -6.30
C PRO A 182 -2.88 -17.81 -5.97
N ALA A 183 -3.18 -18.01 -4.67
CA ALA A 183 -4.46 -18.58 -4.26
C ALA A 183 -5.65 -17.71 -4.70
N TRP A 184 -5.59 -16.40 -4.47
CA TRP A 184 -6.62 -15.47 -4.95
C TRP A 184 -6.72 -15.43 -6.48
N MET A 185 -5.58 -15.49 -7.19
CA MET A 185 -5.59 -15.58 -8.66
C MET A 185 -6.32 -16.83 -9.14
N MET A 186 -6.07 -17.99 -8.52
CA MET A 186 -6.77 -19.24 -8.86
C MET A 186 -8.28 -19.15 -8.57
N ILE A 187 -8.67 -18.58 -7.45
CA ILE A 187 -10.10 -18.37 -7.10
C ILE A 187 -10.77 -17.45 -8.12
N LEU A 188 -10.13 -16.36 -8.49
CA LEU A 188 -10.67 -15.41 -9.47
C LEU A 188 -10.79 -16.01 -10.86
N THR A 189 -9.83 -16.82 -11.31
CA THR A 189 -9.92 -17.51 -12.60
C THR A 189 -11.02 -18.57 -12.63
N ALA A 190 -11.43 -19.09 -11.47
CA ALA A 190 -12.56 -20.02 -11.38
C ALA A 190 -13.93 -19.30 -11.29
N LEU A 191 -13.95 -18.02 -10.89
CA LEU A 191 -15.17 -17.21 -10.74
C LEU A 191 -15.51 -16.37 -11.98
N VAL A 192 -14.54 -16.12 -12.85
CA VAL A 192 -14.62 -15.32 -14.08
C VAL A 192 -14.61 -16.18 -15.31
#